data_a963b9316847438e38a8f0b228478fac
#
_entry.id   a963b9316847438e38a8f0b228478fac
#
_cell.length_a   1.000
_cell.length_b   1.000
_cell.length_c   1.000
_cell.angle_alpha   90.00
_cell.angle_beta   90.00
_cell.angle_gamma   90.00
#
_symmetry.space_group_name_H-M   'P 1'
#
loop_
_entity.id
_entity.type
_entity.pdbx_description
1 polymer ?
#
loop_
_entity_poly.entity_id
_entity_poly.type
_entity_poly.pdbx_seq_one_letter_code
_entity_poly.pdbx_strand_id
1 'polypeptide(L)'
;MRSSIAAVITTFALASAAHAADAPKISVQPIARTSTTITGEKIVVPPNPDVVTSIATFPPGAELPVHKHPYPHYVYVLDGVLTVFNTDTGKSFTVKKGDFIVETNADWHYGKNEGMAPVKLLVIDQLPAGVTSNMTLKQP
;
A
#
# COMPACT_ATOMS: atom_id res chain seq x y z
N MET A 1 -42.88 82.54 1.27
CA MET A 1 -42.51 81.46 0.36
C MET A 1 -41.48 80.59 1.10
N ARG A 2 -41.85 79.37 1.53
CA ARG A 2 -40.93 78.41 2.20
C ARG A 2 -40.76 77.24 1.24
N SER A 3 -39.58 77.11 0.70
CA SER A 3 -39.23 75.94 -0.14
C SER A 3 -38.78 74.78 0.72
N SER A 4 -39.50 73.65 0.64
CA SER A 4 -39.10 72.38 1.27
C SER A 4 -38.24 71.58 0.31
N ILE A 5 -37.01 71.27 0.74
CA ILE A 5 -36.09 70.40 0.00
C ILE A 5 -36.31 68.99 0.56
N ALA A 6 -36.81 68.11 -0.30
CA ALA A 6 -36.92 66.65 0.02
C ALA A 6 -35.57 65.97 -0.28
N ALA A 7 -34.98 65.40 0.75
CA ALA A 7 -33.76 64.57 0.59
C ALA A 7 -34.16 63.13 0.25
N VAL A 8 -33.71 62.63 -0.90
CA VAL A 8 -33.83 61.24 -1.33
C VAL A 8 -32.63 60.48 -0.79
N ILE A 9 -32.90 59.57 0.16
CA ILE A 9 -31.88 58.63 0.69
C ILE A 9 -31.92 57.35 -0.16
N THR A 10 -30.91 57.16 -1.00
CA THR A 10 -30.73 55.94 -1.80
C THR A 10 -29.96 54.94 -0.93
N THR A 11 -30.64 53.92 -0.46
CA THR A 11 -30.04 52.78 0.27
C THR A 11 -29.42 51.79 -0.73
N PHE A 12 -28.10 51.74 -0.77
CA PHE A 12 -27.36 50.72 -1.50
C PHE A 12 -27.37 49.42 -0.67
N ALA A 13 -28.11 48.40 -1.10
CA ALA A 13 -28.01 47.04 -0.55
C ALA A 13 -26.78 46.34 -1.14
N LEU A 14 -25.74 46.16 -0.33
CA LEU A 14 -24.64 45.25 -0.67
C LEU A 14 -25.15 43.83 -0.55
N ALA A 15 -25.39 43.17 -1.70
CA ALA A 15 -25.59 41.74 -1.75
C ALA A 15 -24.24 41.04 -1.57
N SER A 16 -23.97 40.51 -0.37
CA SER A 16 -22.86 39.62 -0.11
C SER A 16 -23.13 38.27 -0.81
N ALA A 17 -22.46 38.03 -1.94
CA ALA A 17 -22.45 36.72 -2.55
C ALA A 17 -21.62 35.76 -1.65
N ALA A 18 -22.32 34.99 -0.83
CA ALA A 18 -21.72 33.89 -0.10
C ALA A 18 -21.27 32.84 -1.13
N HIS A 19 -19.97 32.75 -1.36
CA HIS A 19 -19.39 31.64 -2.11
C HIS A 19 -19.58 30.37 -1.25
N ALA A 20 -20.51 29.51 -1.64
CA ALA A 20 -20.59 28.18 -1.07
C ALA A 20 -19.30 27.45 -1.45
N ALA A 21 -18.44 27.21 -0.47
CA ALA A 21 -17.26 26.38 -0.67
C ALA A 21 -17.75 24.97 -1.10
N ASP A 22 -17.17 24.45 -2.20
CA ASP A 22 -17.47 23.09 -2.66
C ASP A 22 -17.26 22.11 -1.50
N ALA A 23 -18.22 21.20 -1.28
CA ALA A 23 -18.10 20.15 -0.28
C ALA A 23 -16.84 19.29 -0.55
N PRO A 24 -16.12 18.84 0.50
CA PRO A 24 -14.95 17.99 0.34
C PRO A 24 -15.28 16.74 -0.48
N LYS A 25 -14.48 16.45 -1.53
CA LYS A 25 -14.69 15.30 -2.40
C LYS A 25 -13.72 14.18 -2.01
N ILE A 26 -14.24 12.94 -1.90
CA ILE A 26 -13.41 11.75 -1.69
C ILE A 26 -12.69 11.44 -3.01
N SER A 27 -11.37 11.24 -2.95
CA SER A 27 -10.56 10.76 -4.06
C SER A 27 -10.14 9.32 -3.79
N VAL A 28 -10.34 8.44 -4.78
CA VAL A 28 -9.90 7.04 -4.71
C VAL A 28 -8.91 6.82 -5.86
N GLN A 29 -7.67 6.47 -5.52
CA GLN A 29 -6.63 6.17 -6.48
C GLN A 29 -6.25 4.69 -6.38
N PRO A 30 -6.50 3.86 -7.41
CA PRO A 30 -6.02 2.48 -7.44
C PRO A 30 -4.49 2.44 -7.42
N ILE A 31 -3.90 1.53 -6.61
CA ILE A 31 -2.45 1.32 -6.53
C ILE A 31 -2.03 0.19 -7.45
N ALA A 32 -2.75 -0.95 -7.40
CA ALA A 32 -2.44 -2.13 -8.20
C ALA A 32 -3.70 -2.94 -8.52
N ARG A 33 -3.61 -3.73 -9.58
CA ARG A 33 -4.55 -4.80 -9.91
C ARG A 33 -3.76 -5.94 -10.52
N THR A 34 -3.72 -7.09 -9.85
CA THR A 34 -3.02 -8.27 -10.33
C THR A 34 -3.80 -9.54 -10.02
N SER A 35 -3.62 -10.57 -10.81
CA SER A 35 -4.10 -11.94 -10.56
C SER A 35 -2.93 -12.92 -10.47
N THR A 36 -1.69 -12.40 -10.51
CA THR A 36 -0.47 -13.20 -10.46
C THR A 36 0.51 -12.63 -9.44
N THR A 37 1.42 -13.50 -8.98
CA THR A 37 2.58 -13.15 -8.18
C THR A 37 3.59 -12.32 -9.00
N ILE A 38 4.62 -11.81 -8.34
CA ILE A 38 5.72 -11.07 -8.98
C ILE A 38 6.51 -11.93 -9.99
N THR A 39 6.43 -13.25 -9.87
CA THR A 39 7.06 -14.24 -10.77
C THR A 39 6.09 -14.80 -11.81
N GLY A 40 4.82 -14.37 -11.81
CA GLY A 40 3.83 -14.70 -12.83
C GLY A 40 2.93 -15.90 -12.51
N GLU A 41 3.02 -16.50 -11.34
CA GLU A 41 2.15 -17.60 -10.90
C GLU A 41 0.76 -17.08 -10.56
N LYS A 42 -0.27 -17.92 -10.77
CA LYS A 42 -1.62 -17.57 -10.36
C LYS A 42 -1.72 -17.43 -8.84
N ILE A 43 -2.39 -16.38 -8.38
CA ILE A 43 -2.79 -16.24 -6.99
C ILE A 43 -3.93 -17.22 -6.71
N VAL A 44 -3.71 -18.15 -5.77
CA VAL A 44 -4.70 -19.11 -5.32
C VAL A 44 -4.97 -18.88 -3.85
N VAL A 45 -6.16 -18.38 -3.54
CA VAL A 45 -6.59 -18.11 -2.16
C VAL A 45 -7.21 -19.39 -1.59
N PRO A 46 -6.84 -19.80 -0.36
CA PRO A 46 -7.50 -20.93 0.30
C PRO A 46 -8.97 -20.63 0.57
N PRO A 47 -9.86 -21.64 0.64
CA PRO A 47 -11.27 -21.41 0.98
C PRO A 47 -11.39 -20.92 2.43
N ASN A 48 -12.25 -19.93 2.67
CA ASN A 48 -12.51 -19.34 3.98
C ASN A 48 -11.22 -18.99 4.76
N PRO A 49 -10.34 -18.13 4.19
CA PRO A 49 -9.05 -17.87 4.79
C PRO A 49 -9.16 -16.99 6.04
N ASP A 50 -8.28 -17.23 7.00
CA ASP A 50 -7.93 -16.22 7.98
C ASP A 50 -7.07 -15.15 7.29
N VAL A 51 -7.32 -13.88 7.62
CA VAL A 51 -6.49 -12.76 7.14
C VAL A 51 -5.59 -12.31 8.29
N VAL A 52 -4.30 -12.48 8.09
CA VAL A 52 -3.27 -12.06 9.05
C VAL A 52 -2.55 -10.84 8.49
N THR A 53 -2.46 -9.77 9.29
CA THR A 53 -1.76 -8.55 8.90
C THR A 53 -0.63 -8.25 9.85
N SER A 54 0.50 -7.79 9.33
CA SER A 54 1.66 -7.41 10.13
C SER A 54 2.43 -6.24 9.52
N ILE A 55 3.25 -5.60 10.36
CA ILE A 55 4.26 -4.64 9.91
C ILE A 55 5.62 -5.30 10.04
N ALA A 56 6.30 -5.47 8.90
CA ALA A 56 7.69 -5.91 8.88
C ALA A 56 8.61 -4.69 8.77
N THR A 57 9.67 -4.67 9.56
CA THR A 57 10.69 -3.61 9.51
C THR A 57 12.06 -4.25 9.28
N PHE A 58 12.72 -3.83 8.21
CA PHE A 58 14.08 -4.27 7.87
C PHE A 58 15.04 -3.12 8.15
N PRO A 59 15.85 -3.20 9.21
CA PRO A 59 16.96 -2.27 9.38
C PRO A 59 17.94 -2.31 8.19
N PRO A 60 18.81 -1.29 8.02
CA PRO A 60 19.86 -1.33 7.01
C PRO A 60 20.68 -2.62 7.05
N GLY A 61 20.85 -3.26 5.89
CA GLY A 61 21.60 -4.53 5.77
C GLY A 61 20.86 -5.79 6.22
N ALA A 62 19.65 -5.67 6.79
CA ALA A 62 18.90 -6.84 7.22
C ALA A 62 18.41 -7.68 6.02
N GLU A 63 18.47 -9.01 6.17
CA GLU A 63 17.93 -9.95 5.21
C GLU A 63 17.18 -11.09 5.91
N LEU A 64 16.19 -11.64 5.26
CA LEU A 64 15.49 -12.85 5.71
C LEU A 64 16.25 -14.11 5.28
N PRO A 65 16.11 -15.22 6.04
CA PRO A 65 16.54 -16.53 5.54
C PRO A 65 15.84 -16.86 4.23
N VAL A 66 16.47 -17.72 3.40
CA VAL A 66 15.82 -18.22 2.18
C VAL A 66 14.58 -19.03 2.56
N HIS A 67 13.44 -18.63 1.99
CA HIS A 67 12.14 -19.19 2.31
C HIS A 67 11.20 -19.17 1.11
N LYS A 68 10.01 -19.72 1.26
CA LYS A 68 8.88 -19.56 0.36
C LYS A 68 7.57 -19.47 1.12
N HIS A 69 6.54 -18.96 0.46
CA HIS A 69 5.21 -18.81 1.02
C HIS A 69 4.27 -19.88 0.43
N PRO A 70 3.70 -20.81 1.24
CA PRO A 70 2.71 -21.78 0.73
C PRO A 70 1.39 -21.12 0.30
N TYR A 71 1.09 -19.93 0.80
CA TYR A 71 -0.15 -19.18 0.57
C TYR A 71 0.12 -17.77 0.09
N PRO A 72 -0.90 -17.03 -0.43
CA PRO A 72 -0.69 -15.67 -0.90
C PRO A 72 -0.10 -14.77 0.18
N HIS A 73 0.99 -14.10 -0.17
CA HIS A 73 1.73 -13.16 0.66
C HIS A 73 1.75 -11.81 -0.07
N TYR A 74 0.92 -10.88 0.42
CA TYR A 74 0.77 -9.55 -0.16
C TYR A 74 1.64 -8.57 0.60
N VAL A 75 2.38 -7.76 -0.14
CA VAL A 75 3.28 -6.76 0.43
C VAL A 75 2.98 -5.39 -0.17
N TYR A 76 2.76 -4.42 0.70
CA TYR A 76 2.74 -3.00 0.35
C TYR A 76 3.90 -2.28 1.02
N VAL A 77 4.73 -1.60 0.24
CA VAL A 77 5.89 -0.88 0.78
C VAL A 77 5.44 0.47 1.34
N LEU A 78 5.43 0.56 2.68
CA LEU A 78 5.08 1.78 3.40
C LEU A 78 6.20 2.81 3.34
N ASP A 79 7.47 2.34 3.42
CA ASP A 79 8.65 3.21 3.35
C ASP A 79 9.90 2.42 2.97
N GLY A 80 10.87 3.10 2.32
CA GLY A 80 12.15 2.54 1.91
C GLY A 80 12.11 1.78 0.59
N VAL A 81 13.15 0.96 0.36
CA VAL A 81 13.38 0.15 -0.84
C VAL A 81 13.84 -1.24 -0.41
N LEU A 82 13.14 -2.28 -0.83
CA LEU A 82 13.49 -3.69 -0.59
C LEU A 82 13.88 -4.36 -1.90
N THR A 83 14.90 -5.21 -1.87
CA THR A 83 15.21 -6.14 -2.97
C THR A 83 14.78 -7.54 -2.58
N VAL A 84 13.97 -8.18 -3.42
CA VAL A 84 13.56 -9.58 -3.31
C VAL A 84 14.40 -10.41 -4.28
N PHE A 85 15.18 -11.34 -3.76
CA PHE A 85 16.06 -12.23 -4.52
C PHE A 85 15.41 -13.60 -4.68
N ASN A 86 15.18 -14.03 -5.90
CA ASN A 86 14.71 -15.37 -6.24
C ASN A 86 15.92 -16.28 -6.45
N THR A 87 16.13 -17.25 -5.55
CA THR A 87 17.33 -18.12 -5.58
C THR A 87 17.22 -19.25 -6.59
N ASP A 88 16.03 -19.56 -7.07
CA ASP A 88 15.84 -20.63 -8.06
C ASP A 88 16.09 -20.14 -9.48
N THR A 89 15.79 -18.86 -9.76
CA THR A 89 15.97 -18.27 -11.09
C THR A 89 17.16 -17.33 -11.18
N GLY A 90 17.73 -16.90 -10.04
CA GLY A 90 18.78 -15.88 -9.96
C GLY A 90 18.30 -14.45 -10.26
N LYS A 91 16.98 -14.24 -10.42
CA LYS A 91 16.40 -12.91 -10.64
C LYS A 91 16.22 -12.15 -9.33
N SER A 92 16.24 -10.84 -9.43
CA SER A 92 15.85 -9.96 -8.31
C SER A 92 14.81 -8.95 -8.74
N PHE A 93 14.01 -8.49 -7.77
CA PHE A 93 12.95 -7.52 -7.94
C PHE A 93 13.13 -6.43 -6.89
N THR A 94 13.25 -5.18 -7.32
CA THR A 94 13.34 -4.05 -6.40
C THR A 94 11.97 -3.40 -6.28
N VAL A 95 11.49 -3.28 -5.04
CA VAL A 95 10.22 -2.62 -4.70
C VAL A 95 10.48 -1.45 -3.76
N LYS A 96 9.71 -0.39 -3.94
CA LYS A 96 9.89 0.88 -3.22
C LYS A 96 8.57 1.39 -2.65
N LYS A 97 8.63 2.39 -1.82
CA LYS A 97 7.47 3.06 -1.23
C LYS A 97 6.36 3.30 -2.24
N GLY A 98 5.17 2.81 -1.94
CA GLY A 98 3.97 2.88 -2.77
C GLY A 98 3.77 1.67 -3.69
N ASP A 99 4.75 0.79 -3.85
CA ASP A 99 4.61 -0.43 -4.63
C ASP A 99 3.82 -1.49 -3.85
N PHE A 100 3.02 -2.25 -4.60
CA PHE A 100 2.30 -3.42 -4.11
C PHE A 100 2.71 -4.64 -4.94
N ILE A 101 3.06 -5.72 -4.27
CA ILE A 101 3.39 -7.00 -4.90
C ILE A 101 2.67 -8.15 -4.20
N VAL A 102 2.57 -9.27 -4.90
CA VAL A 102 2.28 -10.59 -4.32
C VAL A 102 3.52 -11.42 -4.53
N GLU A 103 4.14 -11.89 -3.46
CA GLU A 103 5.38 -12.66 -3.54
C GLU A 103 5.14 -14.05 -4.13
N THR A 104 6.23 -14.70 -4.61
CA THR A 104 6.15 -16.02 -5.24
C THR A 104 5.74 -17.09 -4.24
N ASN A 105 4.87 -18.01 -4.67
CA ASN A 105 4.46 -19.16 -3.87
C ASN A 105 5.32 -20.41 -4.12
N ALA A 106 5.97 -20.49 -5.28
CA ALA A 106 6.70 -21.69 -5.72
C ALA A 106 8.20 -21.59 -5.44
N ASP A 107 8.79 -20.42 -5.70
CA ASP A 107 10.22 -20.26 -5.73
C ASP A 107 10.82 -19.90 -4.36
N TRP A 108 12.01 -20.42 -4.10
CA TRP A 108 12.81 -20.01 -2.96
C TRP A 108 13.34 -18.59 -3.15
N HIS A 109 13.13 -17.73 -2.16
CA HIS A 109 13.52 -16.33 -2.22
C HIS A 109 13.85 -15.77 -0.82
N TYR A 110 14.39 -14.55 -0.81
CA TYR A 110 14.57 -13.77 0.42
C TYR A 110 14.49 -12.27 0.11
N GLY A 111 14.03 -11.51 1.08
CA GLY A 111 14.03 -10.05 1.05
C GLY A 111 15.26 -9.50 1.74
N LYS A 112 15.87 -8.44 1.18
CA LYS A 112 17.03 -7.75 1.74
C LYS A 112 16.88 -6.25 1.64
N ASN A 113 17.20 -5.55 2.73
CA ASN A 113 17.40 -4.11 2.71
C ASN A 113 18.88 -3.80 2.40
N GLU A 114 19.16 -3.46 1.15
CA GLU A 114 20.51 -3.07 0.70
C GLU A 114 20.80 -1.57 0.91
N GLY A 115 19.82 -0.81 1.40
CA GLY A 115 19.92 0.63 1.61
C GLY A 115 20.44 1.02 2.98
N MET A 116 20.53 2.35 3.19
CA MET A 116 21.02 2.96 4.43
C MET A 116 19.90 3.40 5.40
N ALA A 117 18.64 3.30 4.97
CA ALA A 117 17.45 3.62 5.75
C ALA A 117 16.61 2.37 6.04
N PRO A 118 15.83 2.31 7.11
CA PRO A 118 14.91 1.20 7.36
C PRO A 118 13.87 1.07 6.26
N VAL A 119 13.50 -0.17 5.91
CA VAL A 119 12.34 -0.49 5.06
C VAL A 119 11.19 -0.91 5.96
N LYS A 120 9.99 -0.40 5.65
CA LYS A 120 8.76 -0.76 6.37
C LYS A 120 7.72 -1.28 5.40
N LEU A 121 7.18 -2.45 5.68
CA LEU A 121 6.21 -3.14 4.86
C LEU A 121 4.91 -3.36 5.64
N LEU A 122 3.77 -3.19 5.00
CA LEU A 122 2.51 -3.81 5.40
C LEU A 122 2.44 -5.16 4.70
N VAL A 123 2.34 -6.23 5.49
CA VAL A 123 2.19 -7.61 5.01
C VAL A 123 0.78 -8.09 5.30
N ILE A 124 0.18 -8.78 4.33
CA ILE A 124 -1.13 -9.41 4.47
C ILE A 124 -1.01 -10.83 3.96
N ASP A 125 -1.34 -11.80 4.81
CA ASP A 125 -1.40 -13.22 4.48
C ASP A 125 -2.84 -13.70 4.46
N GLN A 126 -3.17 -14.61 3.54
CA GLN A 126 -4.45 -15.31 3.51
C GLN A 126 -4.19 -16.80 3.75
N LEU A 127 -4.41 -17.24 4.99
CA LEU A 127 -4.05 -18.57 5.49
C LEU A 127 -5.27 -19.46 5.65
N PRO A 128 -5.17 -20.79 5.46
CA PRO A 128 -6.20 -21.69 5.94
C PRO A 128 -6.42 -21.55 7.44
N ALA A 129 -7.64 -21.75 7.92
CA ALA A 129 -7.97 -21.67 9.33
C ALA A 129 -7.03 -22.53 10.19
N GLY A 130 -6.47 -21.92 11.24
CA GLY A 130 -5.54 -22.57 12.17
C GLY A 130 -4.09 -22.66 11.73
N VAL A 131 -3.75 -22.21 10.52
CA VAL A 131 -2.35 -22.06 10.08
C VAL A 131 -1.78 -20.77 10.68
N THR A 132 -0.66 -20.87 11.37
CA THR A 132 -0.05 -19.75 12.11
C THR A 132 1.16 -19.11 11.41
N SER A 133 1.66 -19.73 10.34
CA SER A 133 2.83 -19.21 9.60
C SER A 133 2.66 -19.42 8.09
N ASN A 134 3.00 -18.39 7.33
CA ASN A 134 3.09 -18.43 5.87
C ASN A 134 4.55 -18.52 5.39
N MET A 135 5.45 -19.01 6.21
CA MET A 135 6.86 -19.11 5.85
C MET A 135 7.37 -20.53 6.02
N THR A 136 7.91 -21.10 4.94
CA THR A 136 8.65 -22.34 4.95
C THR A 136 10.13 -22.03 4.69
N LEU A 137 11.00 -22.36 5.64
CA LEU A 137 12.45 -22.13 5.51
C LEU A 137 13.09 -23.20 4.62
N LYS A 138 14.02 -22.79 3.79
CA LYS A 138 14.87 -23.71 3.03
C LYS A 138 15.81 -24.40 4.00
N GLN A 139 15.76 -25.74 4.02
CA GLN A 139 16.69 -26.52 4.82
C GLN A 139 18.09 -26.47 4.17
N PRO A 140 19.16 -26.58 4.97
CA PRO A 140 20.54 -26.62 4.48
C PRO A 140 20.82 -27.75 3.51
#